data_d57951b7ed33e18cc32e1c6228324402
#
_entry.id   d57951b7ed33e18cc32e1c6228324402
#
_cell.length_a   1.000
_cell.length_b   1.000
_cell.length_c   1.000
_cell.angle_alpha   90.00
_cell.angle_beta   90.00
_cell.angle_gamma   90.00
#
_symmetry.space_group_name_H-M   'P 1'
#
loop_
_entity.id
_entity.type
_entity.pdbx_description
1 polymer ?
#
loop_
_entity_poly.entity_id
_entity_poly.type
_entity_poly.pdbx_seq_one_letter_code
_entity_poly.pdbx_strand_id
1 'polypeptide(L)'
;MCGIVGFTGKQNAAPILLEGLTRLEYRGYDSAGIAVREGDNPPVVVKAKGRLKNLYEKTDNGMAVIGSCGIGHTRWATHGEPSENNAHPHCSDDGNVIGVHNGIIESYQQIREKLTRKGYRFHTETDTEALIKYIDYYYKKYNMGPIDAIAKTMVRIRGSYALAVMFRDYPGEIFVARKDSPMILGLEDGETYLASDVPAILKYTRNVYYIGNMEMARLSPGKITFFNLDGDEIEKEPTRIQWDTEAAEKGGFQHFMMKEIHEEPKAVRDTIHSVCHDGAVDLSGVGLTPEEIRNVDMIHFVACGSAYHVGAAAQYVLEDLARVRVRVDLASEFRYRRPILGKNDLVIAVSQSGETADTLAAIREAKAQGVKTLGIVNVVGSTIAREADHVFYTQAGPEISVATTKAYSAQLAAVYLLAVQFALVRGAVEEETYRKLLEDILRLPEQIEKTLEDKERIQWFAAKFSGARDIFFLGRGIDYAIALEGSLKMKEISYIHSEAYAAGELKHGTISLIEDGTLVVGVLTQENLYEKMVSNLVEVKSRGGYLMGLTSYGNYDIEDTVDFTVYIPKTDPHFAASLAVVPLQLMAYYVSVARGLDVDKPRNLAKSVTVE
;
A
#
# COMPACT_ATOMS: atom_id res chain seq x y z
N MET A 1 -10.06 1.53 -2.50
CA MET A 1 -9.89 2.99 -2.67
C MET A 1 -10.03 3.40 -4.12
N CYS A 2 -10.36 4.67 -4.36
CA CYS A 2 -10.67 5.21 -5.67
C CYS A 2 -9.43 5.64 -6.47
N GLY A 3 -9.52 5.70 -7.80
CA GLY A 3 -8.51 6.25 -8.69
C GLY A 3 -9.01 7.50 -9.38
N ILE A 4 -8.22 8.58 -9.41
CA ILE A 4 -8.49 9.78 -10.17
C ILE A 4 -7.46 9.92 -11.29
N VAL A 5 -7.92 10.31 -12.48
CA VAL A 5 -7.08 10.76 -13.60
C VAL A 5 -7.70 12.01 -14.19
N GLY A 6 -6.89 12.96 -14.62
CA GLY A 6 -7.32 14.15 -15.36
C GLY A 6 -6.30 14.53 -16.40
N PHE A 7 -6.79 15.18 -17.43
CA PHE A 7 -5.98 15.63 -18.58
C PHE A 7 -6.53 16.93 -19.14
N THR A 8 -5.64 17.84 -19.48
CA THR A 8 -5.94 18.98 -20.33
C THR A 8 -4.76 19.28 -21.26
N GLY A 9 -5.03 19.42 -22.55
CA GLY A 9 -4.00 19.57 -23.57
C GLY A 9 -4.56 19.69 -24.96
N LYS A 10 -3.84 19.13 -25.95
CA LYS A 10 -4.23 19.15 -27.36
C LYS A 10 -4.84 17.83 -27.85
N GLN A 11 -4.53 16.73 -27.17
CA GLN A 11 -5.00 15.41 -27.54
C GLN A 11 -6.44 15.16 -27.06
N ASN A 12 -7.09 14.10 -27.58
CA ASN A 12 -8.38 13.65 -27.06
C ASN A 12 -8.20 13.09 -25.64
N ALA A 13 -8.91 13.66 -24.67
CA ALA A 13 -8.78 13.32 -23.26
C ALA A 13 -9.30 11.90 -22.94
N ALA A 14 -10.39 11.44 -23.58
CA ALA A 14 -11.05 10.19 -23.19
C ALA A 14 -10.12 8.96 -23.25
N PRO A 15 -9.33 8.70 -24.32
CA PRO A 15 -8.38 7.58 -24.33
C PRO A 15 -7.31 7.68 -23.22
N ILE A 16 -6.79 8.89 -22.95
CA ILE A 16 -5.78 9.14 -21.92
C ILE A 16 -6.35 8.84 -20.52
N LEU A 17 -7.58 9.31 -20.26
CA LEU A 17 -8.28 9.04 -19.00
C LEU A 17 -8.50 7.55 -18.81
N LEU A 18 -9.01 6.85 -19.82
CA LEU A 18 -9.28 5.41 -19.76
C LEU A 18 -8.00 4.60 -19.54
N GLU A 19 -6.92 4.93 -20.24
CA GLU A 19 -5.63 4.27 -20.04
C GLU A 19 -5.08 4.49 -18.62
N GLY A 20 -5.11 5.73 -18.13
CA GLY A 20 -4.70 6.05 -16.76
C GLY A 20 -5.57 5.35 -15.71
N LEU A 21 -6.90 5.30 -15.91
CA LEU A 21 -7.81 4.58 -15.02
C LEU A 21 -7.56 3.07 -15.05
N THR A 22 -7.17 2.49 -16.19
CA THR A 22 -6.78 1.06 -16.28
C THR A 22 -5.63 0.75 -15.34
N ARG A 23 -4.65 1.66 -15.26
CA ARG A 23 -3.50 1.54 -14.37
C ARG A 23 -3.84 1.80 -12.90
N LEU A 24 -5.03 2.34 -12.59
CA LEU A 24 -5.55 2.56 -11.25
C LEU A 24 -6.69 1.62 -10.84
N GLU A 25 -7.11 0.68 -11.71
CA GLU A 25 -8.23 -0.21 -11.42
C GLU A 25 -7.99 -1.07 -10.17
N TYR A 26 -6.74 -1.34 -9.80
CA TYR A 26 -6.39 -2.00 -8.54
C TYR A 26 -6.80 -1.19 -7.28
N ARG A 27 -7.08 0.11 -7.43
CA ARG A 27 -7.57 0.98 -6.35
C ARG A 27 -9.08 0.96 -6.19
N GLY A 28 -9.84 0.69 -7.26
CA GLY A 28 -11.30 0.65 -7.21
C GLY A 28 -11.89 0.10 -8.51
N TYR A 29 -12.91 -0.74 -8.41
CA TYR A 29 -13.51 -1.45 -9.54
C TYR A 29 -15.02 -1.65 -9.41
N ASP A 30 -15.67 -0.95 -8.45
CA ASP A 30 -17.12 -1.06 -8.20
C ASP A 30 -17.95 -0.27 -9.22
N SER A 31 -17.39 0.82 -9.71
CA SER A 31 -17.93 1.63 -10.81
C SER A 31 -16.84 2.57 -11.34
N ALA A 32 -17.04 3.08 -12.55
CA ALA A 32 -16.13 4.04 -13.17
C ALA A 32 -16.90 5.08 -13.99
N GLY A 33 -16.25 6.21 -14.27
CA GLY A 33 -16.80 7.20 -15.18
C GLY A 33 -15.81 8.28 -15.55
N ILE A 34 -16.14 8.98 -16.63
CA ILE A 34 -15.39 10.12 -17.16
C ILE A 34 -16.32 11.30 -17.43
N ALA A 35 -15.78 12.51 -17.32
CA ALA A 35 -16.36 13.73 -17.87
C ALA A 35 -15.33 14.36 -18.81
N VAL A 36 -15.69 14.59 -20.06
CA VAL A 36 -14.81 15.16 -21.09
C VAL A 36 -15.47 16.34 -21.76
N ARG A 37 -14.70 17.37 -22.01
CA ARG A 37 -15.20 18.63 -22.58
C ARG A 37 -14.39 19.06 -23.80
N GLU A 38 -15.11 19.53 -24.81
CA GLU A 38 -14.54 20.17 -26.00
C GLU A 38 -14.90 21.65 -26.03
N GLY A 39 -13.89 22.53 -25.88
CA GLY A 39 -14.07 23.98 -25.88
C GLY A 39 -15.17 24.45 -24.93
N ASP A 40 -16.10 25.27 -25.41
CA ASP A 40 -17.22 25.83 -24.64
C ASP A 40 -18.43 24.90 -24.53
N ASN A 41 -18.38 23.73 -25.18
CA ASN A 41 -19.51 22.78 -25.12
C ASN A 41 -19.70 22.22 -23.70
N PRO A 42 -20.93 21.84 -23.34
CA PRO A 42 -21.18 21.10 -22.10
C PRO A 42 -20.35 19.81 -22.05
N PRO A 43 -19.80 19.44 -20.89
CA PRO A 43 -19.08 18.18 -20.75
C PRO A 43 -19.97 16.96 -21.02
N VAL A 44 -19.41 15.99 -21.73
CA VAL A 44 -20.02 14.67 -21.89
C VAL A 44 -19.63 13.81 -20.69
N VAL A 45 -20.61 13.31 -19.95
CA VAL A 45 -20.42 12.46 -18.77
C VAL A 45 -20.87 11.04 -19.11
N VAL A 46 -19.97 10.06 -18.98
CA VAL A 46 -20.26 8.64 -19.17
C VAL A 46 -19.87 7.89 -17.91
N LYS A 47 -20.79 7.05 -17.42
CA LYS A 47 -20.63 6.25 -16.21
C LYS A 47 -20.96 4.79 -16.46
N ALA A 48 -20.35 3.89 -15.72
CA ALA A 48 -20.61 2.46 -15.76
C ALA A 48 -20.50 1.83 -14.37
N LYS A 49 -21.38 0.91 -14.04
CA LYS A 49 -21.26 0.02 -12.89
C LYS A 49 -20.29 -1.11 -13.19
N GLY A 50 -19.53 -1.55 -12.21
CA GLY A 50 -18.58 -2.65 -12.30
C GLY A 50 -17.21 -2.23 -12.85
N ARG A 51 -16.46 -3.20 -13.36
CA ARG A 51 -15.10 -3.00 -13.83
C ARG A 51 -15.01 -2.01 -14.99
N LEU A 52 -13.84 -1.44 -15.15
CA LEU A 52 -13.55 -0.40 -16.17
C LEU A 52 -13.85 -0.85 -17.60
N LYS A 53 -13.81 -2.16 -17.88
CA LYS A 53 -14.22 -2.74 -19.17
C LYS A 53 -15.60 -2.24 -19.61
N ASN A 54 -16.56 -2.11 -18.68
CA ASN A 54 -17.91 -1.64 -18.99
C ASN A 54 -17.92 -0.17 -19.46
N LEU A 55 -17.01 0.63 -18.93
CA LEU A 55 -16.84 2.03 -19.37
C LEU A 55 -16.16 2.11 -20.74
N TYR A 56 -15.18 1.24 -21.03
CA TYR A 56 -14.58 1.10 -22.36
C TYR A 56 -15.63 0.78 -23.42
N GLU A 57 -16.50 -0.19 -23.16
CA GLU A 57 -17.59 -0.57 -24.07
C GLU A 57 -18.56 0.60 -24.32
N LYS A 58 -18.96 1.34 -23.27
CA LYS A 58 -19.87 2.49 -23.38
C LYS A 58 -19.27 3.68 -24.15
N THR A 59 -17.96 3.81 -24.17
CA THR A 59 -17.24 4.94 -24.79
C THR A 59 -16.62 4.59 -26.14
N ASP A 60 -16.86 3.37 -26.64
CA ASP A 60 -16.14 2.85 -27.81
C ASP A 60 -14.62 3.03 -27.68
N ASN A 61 -14.05 2.50 -26.59
CA ASN A 61 -12.65 2.68 -26.22
C ASN A 61 -12.20 4.15 -26.14
N GLY A 62 -13.11 5.06 -25.78
CA GLY A 62 -12.88 6.49 -25.69
C GLY A 62 -13.08 7.24 -27.02
N MET A 63 -13.34 6.55 -28.13
CA MET A 63 -13.49 7.17 -29.45
C MET A 63 -14.84 7.89 -29.62
N ALA A 64 -15.88 7.46 -28.90
CA ALA A 64 -17.20 8.08 -28.92
C ALA A 64 -17.28 9.38 -28.09
N VAL A 65 -16.23 9.71 -27.30
CA VAL A 65 -16.21 10.88 -26.43
C VAL A 65 -15.04 11.77 -26.83
N ILE A 66 -15.36 12.90 -27.45
CA ILE A 66 -14.36 13.84 -28.00
C ILE A 66 -14.24 15.06 -27.08
N GLY A 67 -13.00 15.46 -26.82
CA GLY A 67 -12.67 16.67 -26.08
C GLY A 67 -11.24 16.66 -25.55
N SER A 68 -10.70 17.84 -25.36
CA SER A 68 -9.28 18.07 -25.00
C SER A 68 -9.06 18.29 -23.51
N CYS A 69 -10.13 18.32 -22.70
CA CYS A 69 -10.05 18.47 -21.25
C CYS A 69 -11.03 17.50 -20.57
N GLY A 70 -10.57 16.79 -19.53
CA GLY A 70 -11.45 15.85 -18.84
C GLY A 70 -10.88 15.32 -17.55
N ILE A 71 -11.79 14.74 -16.75
CA ILE A 71 -11.53 14.04 -15.49
C ILE A 71 -12.18 12.67 -15.49
N GLY A 72 -11.55 11.71 -14.85
CA GLY A 72 -12.05 10.34 -14.75
C GLY A 72 -11.80 9.74 -13.38
N HIS A 73 -12.58 8.71 -13.07
CA HIS A 73 -12.60 8.09 -11.76
C HIS A 73 -12.90 6.60 -11.81
N THR A 74 -12.21 5.81 -10.99
CA THR A 74 -12.60 4.44 -10.62
C THR A 74 -12.97 4.43 -9.14
N ARG A 75 -14.17 3.92 -8.83
CA ARG A 75 -14.75 4.02 -7.50
C ARG A 75 -14.60 2.72 -6.71
N TRP A 76 -14.20 2.87 -5.47
CA TRP A 76 -14.41 1.95 -4.36
C TRP A 76 -15.53 2.53 -3.49
N ALA A 77 -16.64 1.82 -3.37
CA ALA A 77 -17.83 2.36 -2.70
C ALA A 77 -17.62 2.46 -1.18
N THR A 78 -17.71 3.68 -0.65
CA THR A 78 -17.74 3.98 0.80
C THR A 78 -19.12 4.46 1.23
N HIS A 79 -19.74 5.36 0.45
CA HIS A 79 -21.07 5.92 0.69
C HIS A 79 -21.98 5.66 -0.53
N GLY A 80 -23.09 4.97 -0.32
CA GLY A 80 -24.01 4.54 -1.37
C GLY A 80 -23.52 3.28 -2.11
N GLU A 81 -24.47 2.45 -2.52
CA GLU A 81 -24.19 1.18 -3.19
C GLU A 81 -23.42 1.34 -4.52
N PRO A 82 -22.70 0.30 -4.98
CA PRO A 82 -22.15 0.27 -6.32
C PRO A 82 -23.25 0.33 -7.38
N SER A 83 -23.42 1.50 -8.01
CA SER A 83 -24.40 1.75 -9.07
C SER A 83 -23.86 2.76 -10.05
N GLU A 84 -24.48 2.85 -11.24
CA GLU A 84 -24.13 3.87 -12.23
C GLU A 84 -24.45 5.28 -11.72
N ASN A 85 -25.56 5.43 -10.99
CA ASN A 85 -25.97 6.72 -10.40
C ASN A 85 -24.94 7.22 -9.40
N ASN A 86 -24.44 6.34 -8.52
CA ASN A 86 -23.44 6.67 -7.50
C ASN A 86 -22.00 6.70 -8.03
N ALA A 87 -21.76 6.34 -9.31
CA ALA A 87 -20.44 6.48 -9.93
C ALA A 87 -20.07 7.95 -10.12
N HIS A 88 -18.78 8.28 -9.99
CA HIS A 88 -18.26 9.61 -10.34
C HIS A 88 -18.06 9.73 -11.86
N PRO A 89 -18.03 10.95 -12.41
CA PRO A 89 -18.15 12.28 -11.79
C PRO A 89 -19.56 12.65 -11.33
N HIS A 90 -19.66 13.56 -10.36
CA HIS A 90 -20.92 14.20 -9.93
C HIS A 90 -20.99 15.65 -10.39
N CYS A 91 -22.22 16.14 -10.56
CA CYS A 91 -22.51 17.46 -11.10
C CYS A 91 -23.35 18.30 -10.13
N SER A 92 -23.22 19.63 -10.21
CA SER A 92 -24.22 20.57 -9.65
C SER A 92 -25.55 20.46 -10.42
N ASP A 93 -26.65 21.01 -9.86
CA ASP A 93 -28.00 20.89 -10.40
C ASP A 93 -28.12 21.42 -11.84
N ASP A 94 -27.36 22.43 -12.20
CA ASP A 94 -27.33 23.02 -13.54
C ASP A 94 -26.13 22.58 -14.39
N GLY A 95 -25.32 21.62 -13.88
CA GLY A 95 -24.13 21.14 -14.56
C GLY A 95 -23.00 22.17 -14.66
N ASN A 96 -23.03 23.21 -13.85
CA ASN A 96 -21.99 24.27 -13.88
C ASN A 96 -20.68 23.80 -13.26
N VAL A 97 -20.75 22.96 -12.23
CA VAL A 97 -19.60 22.38 -11.53
C VAL A 97 -19.68 20.86 -11.64
N ILE A 98 -18.61 20.23 -12.12
CA ILE A 98 -18.47 18.78 -12.28
C ILE A 98 -17.19 18.34 -11.62
N GLY A 99 -17.24 17.27 -10.81
CA GLY A 99 -16.04 16.83 -10.13
C GLY A 99 -16.00 15.37 -9.72
N VAL A 100 -14.79 14.93 -9.42
CA VAL A 100 -14.44 13.61 -8.87
C VAL A 100 -13.72 13.78 -7.55
N HIS A 101 -13.85 12.81 -6.66
CA HIS A 101 -13.32 12.88 -5.31
C HIS A 101 -12.85 11.52 -4.82
N ASN A 102 -11.66 11.48 -4.23
CA ASN A 102 -11.15 10.38 -3.41
C ASN A 102 -11.11 10.84 -1.96
N GLY A 103 -11.59 10.04 -1.05
CA GLY A 103 -11.62 10.33 0.37
C GLY A 103 -13.01 10.16 0.96
N ILE A 104 -13.22 10.74 2.14
CA ILE A 104 -14.51 10.73 2.85
C ILE A 104 -14.78 12.13 3.39
N ILE A 105 -15.95 12.68 3.10
CA ILE A 105 -16.44 13.93 3.69
C ILE A 105 -17.36 13.60 4.86
N GLU A 106 -16.80 13.54 6.06
CA GLU A 106 -17.51 13.18 7.30
C GLU A 106 -18.72 14.06 7.56
N SER A 107 -18.63 15.35 7.20
CA SER A 107 -19.69 16.34 7.40
C SER A 107 -20.75 16.37 6.29
N TYR A 108 -20.80 15.39 5.38
CA TYR A 108 -21.64 15.45 4.18
C TYR A 108 -23.15 15.53 4.47
N GLN A 109 -23.64 14.87 5.51
CA GLN A 109 -25.05 14.93 5.88
C GLN A 109 -25.48 16.35 6.29
N GLN A 110 -24.67 17.02 7.09
CA GLN A 110 -24.91 18.42 7.50
C GLN A 110 -24.90 19.36 6.28
N ILE A 111 -24.00 19.09 5.32
CA ILE A 111 -23.93 19.83 4.06
C ILE A 111 -25.21 19.61 3.24
N ARG A 112 -25.66 18.36 3.10
CA ARG A 112 -26.91 18.01 2.39
C ARG A 112 -28.11 18.73 2.99
N GLU A 113 -28.30 18.66 4.30
CA GLU A 113 -29.39 19.37 4.98
C GLU A 113 -29.35 20.88 4.73
N LYS A 114 -28.17 21.48 4.85
CA LYS A 114 -27.98 22.92 4.61
C LYS A 114 -28.33 23.30 3.17
N LEU A 115 -27.85 22.54 2.19
CA LEU A 115 -28.07 22.83 0.78
C LEU A 115 -29.52 22.53 0.34
N THR A 116 -30.15 21.50 0.91
CA THR A 116 -31.59 21.21 0.66
C THR A 116 -32.46 22.40 1.11
N ARG A 117 -32.16 23.02 2.27
CA ARG A 117 -32.84 24.27 2.72
C ARG A 117 -32.59 25.48 1.80
N LYS A 118 -31.57 25.40 0.92
CA LYS A 118 -31.23 26.41 -0.09
C LYS A 118 -31.74 26.06 -1.49
N GLY A 119 -32.54 24.99 -1.60
CA GLY A 119 -33.18 24.58 -2.85
C GLY A 119 -32.38 23.58 -3.71
N TYR A 120 -31.22 23.11 -3.27
CA TYR A 120 -30.46 22.05 -3.97
C TYR A 120 -31.17 20.70 -3.84
N ARG A 121 -31.17 19.93 -4.93
CA ARG A 121 -31.70 18.58 -4.96
C ARG A 121 -30.55 17.57 -4.96
N PHE A 122 -30.75 16.42 -4.34
CA PHE A 122 -29.75 15.35 -4.31
C PHE A 122 -30.30 14.10 -5.00
N HIS A 123 -29.49 13.51 -5.86
CA HIS A 123 -29.87 12.40 -6.72
C HIS A 123 -29.09 11.12 -6.42
N THR A 124 -28.03 11.21 -5.61
CA THR A 124 -27.17 10.10 -5.24
C THR A 124 -27.03 10.00 -3.72
N GLU A 125 -26.47 8.90 -3.26
CA GLU A 125 -26.21 8.68 -1.82
C GLU A 125 -24.78 9.09 -1.43
N THR A 126 -23.99 9.62 -2.38
CA THR A 126 -22.57 9.90 -2.18
C THR A 126 -22.34 11.21 -1.41
N ASP A 127 -21.27 11.22 -0.63
CA ASP A 127 -20.72 12.42 -0.01
C ASP A 127 -20.14 13.38 -1.07
N THR A 128 -19.67 12.86 -2.18
CA THR A 128 -19.11 13.65 -3.28
C THR A 128 -20.13 14.57 -3.94
N GLU A 129 -21.39 14.12 -4.14
CA GLU A 129 -22.42 15.01 -4.66
C GLU A 129 -22.65 16.21 -3.73
N ALA A 130 -22.62 15.98 -2.42
CA ALA A 130 -22.74 17.06 -1.44
C ALA A 130 -21.55 18.04 -1.53
N LEU A 131 -20.33 17.52 -1.71
CA LEU A 131 -19.12 18.33 -1.87
C LEU A 131 -19.20 19.20 -3.13
N ILE A 132 -19.53 18.64 -4.29
CA ILE A 132 -19.60 19.36 -5.57
C ILE A 132 -20.66 20.45 -5.51
N LYS A 133 -21.85 20.17 -4.96
CA LYS A 133 -22.91 21.16 -4.77
C LYS A 133 -22.55 22.23 -3.73
N TYR A 134 -21.68 21.91 -2.78
CA TYR A 134 -21.22 22.90 -1.81
C TYR A 134 -20.22 23.89 -2.40
N ILE A 135 -19.36 23.42 -3.33
CA ILE A 135 -18.49 24.28 -4.14
C ILE A 135 -19.32 25.18 -5.03
N ASP A 136 -20.31 24.63 -5.76
CA ASP A 136 -21.23 25.40 -6.61
C ASP A 136 -22.00 26.47 -5.81
N TYR A 137 -22.44 26.12 -4.58
CA TYR A 137 -23.10 27.08 -3.69
C TYR A 137 -22.22 28.28 -3.37
N TYR A 138 -20.93 28.08 -3.06
CA TYR A 138 -20.03 29.20 -2.78
C TYR A 138 -19.67 29.97 -4.03
N TYR A 139 -19.43 29.27 -5.12
CA TYR A 139 -19.16 29.87 -6.44
C TYR A 139 -20.26 30.86 -6.83
N LYS A 140 -21.52 30.44 -6.81
CA LYS A 140 -22.67 31.27 -7.19
C LYS A 140 -23.01 32.35 -6.16
N LYS A 141 -23.10 31.97 -4.89
CA LYS A 141 -23.58 32.88 -3.83
C LYS A 141 -22.72 34.12 -3.67
N TYR A 142 -21.41 33.98 -3.83
CA TYR A 142 -20.47 35.06 -3.58
C TYR A 142 -19.82 35.57 -4.86
N ASN A 143 -20.20 35.06 -6.02
CA ASN A 143 -19.61 35.36 -7.33
C ASN A 143 -18.08 35.26 -7.27
N MET A 144 -17.58 34.16 -6.70
CA MET A 144 -16.16 33.91 -6.48
C MET A 144 -15.52 33.21 -7.67
N GLY A 145 -14.20 33.34 -7.82
CA GLY A 145 -13.42 32.46 -8.69
C GLY A 145 -13.43 30.99 -8.20
N PRO A 146 -13.07 30.02 -9.08
CA PRO A 146 -13.01 28.59 -8.71
C PRO A 146 -12.12 28.32 -7.49
N ILE A 147 -10.92 28.88 -7.43
CA ILE A 147 -9.97 28.72 -6.32
C ILE A 147 -10.57 29.18 -5.00
N ASP A 148 -11.17 30.38 -4.96
CA ASP A 148 -11.78 30.92 -3.74
C ASP A 148 -12.97 30.09 -3.28
N ALA A 149 -13.82 29.61 -4.22
CA ALA A 149 -14.96 28.75 -3.91
C ALA A 149 -14.51 27.40 -3.32
N ILE A 150 -13.44 26.82 -3.87
CA ILE A 150 -12.84 25.59 -3.36
C ILE A 150 -12.21 25.85 -1.99
N ALA A 151 -11.37 26.88 -1.83
CA ALA A 151 -10.75 27.24 -0.55
C ALA A 151 -11.79 27.43 0.56
N LYS A 152 -12.88 28.15 0.24
CA LYS A 152 -13.99 28.39 1.18
C LYS A 152 -14.72 27.11 1.56
N THR A 153 -14.76 26.13 0.67
CA THR A 153 -15.29 24.79 0.94
C THR A 153 -14.35 24.02 1.84
N MET A 154 -13.04 24.00 1.52
CA MET A 154 -12.01 23.26 2.25
C MET A 154 -11.97 23.57 3.75
N VAL A 155 -12.11 24.85 4.12
CA VAL A 155 -12.10 25.27 5.54
C VAL A 155 -13.38 24.88 6.31
N ARG A 156 -14.40 24.36 5.64
CA ARG A 156 -15.73 24.07 6.22
C ARG A 156 -16.12 22.61 6.20
N ILE A 157 -15.38 21.80 5.48
CA ILE A 157 -15.60 20.36 5.43
C ILE A 157 -14.66 19.66 6.41
N ARG A 158 -15.11 18.52 6.95
CA ARG A 158 -14.27 17.61 7.73
C ARG A 158 -14.08 16.32 6.95
N GLY A 159 -12.90 15.70 7.11
CA GLY A 159 -12.53 14.49 6.44
C GLY A 159 -11.32 14.68 5.53
N SER A 160 -11.00 13.63 4.75
CA SER A 160 -9.91 13.59 3.76
C SER A 160 -10.44 13.74 2.35
N TYR A 161 -9.68 14.37 1.46
CA TYR A 161 -10.06 14.52 0.05
C TYR A 161 -8.87 14.73 -0.87
N ALA A 162 -8.96 14.14 -2.05
CA ALA A 162 -8.30 14.55 -3.29
C ALA A 162 -9.40 14.85 -4.29
N LEU A 163 -9.50 16.07 -4.75
CA LEU A 163 -10.61 16.62 -5.52
C LEU A 163 -10.12 17.14 -6.86
N ALA A 164 -10.82 16.80 -7.95
CA ALA A 164 -10.63 17.43 -9.26
C ALA A 164 -11.97 17.91 -9.80
N VAL A 165 -12.03 19.18 -10.21
CA VAL A 165 -13.26 19.89 -10.55
C VAL A 165 -13.09 20.67 -11.86
N MET A 166 -14.11 20.62 -12.70
CA MET A 166 -14.26 21.44 -13.90
C MET A 166 -15.42 22.41 -13.71
N PHE A 167 -15.26 23.65 -14.15
CA PHE A 167 -16.29 24.69 -14.13
C PHE A 167 -16.69 25.05 -15.56
N ARG A 168 -17.98 25.28 -15.79
CA ARG A 168 -18.48 25.66 -17.12
C ARG A 168 -17.80 26.90 -17.67
N ASP A 169 -17.61 27.90 -16.83
CA ASP A 169 -17.08 29.22 -17.22
C ASP A 169 -15.56 29.21 -17.45
N TYR A 170 -14.89 28.06 -17.21
CA TYR A 170 -13.45 27.87 -17.36
C TYR A 170 -13.14 26.67 -18.28
N PRO A 171 -13.38 26.83 -19.61
CA PRO A 171 -13.10 25.75 -20.57
C PRO A 171 -11.61 25.43 -20.61
N GLY A 172 -11.28 24.12 -20.70
CA GLY A 172 -9.89 23.67 -20.76
C GLY A 172 -9.13 23.72 -19.44
N GLU A 173 -9.79 24.07 -18.32
CA GLU A 173 -9.16 24.12 -17.02
C GLU A 173 -9.72 23.07 -16.05
N ILE A 174 -8.81 22.51 -15.22
CA ILE A 174 -9.14 21.61 -14.12
C ILE A 174 -8.61 22.23 -12.83
N PHE A 175 -9.44 22.29 -11.81
CA PHE A 175 -9.09 22.80 -10.49
C PHE A 175 -8.99 21.63 -9.52
N VAL A 176 -7.92 21.60 -8.73
CA VAL A 176 -7.65 20.52 -7.80
C VAL A 176 -7.42 21.04 -6.39
N ALA A 177 -7.78 20.22 -5.41
CA ALA A 177 -7.53 20.49 -4.00
C ALA A 177 -7.23 19.19 -3.27
N ARG A 178 -6.39 19.26 -2.23
CA ARG A 178 -5.98 18.07 -1.49
C ARG A 178 -5.95 18.30 0.02
N LYS A 179 -6.41 17.27 0.74
CA LYS A 179 -6.14 17.05 2.17
C LYS A 179 -6.12 15.54 2.45
N ASP A 180 -4.99 15.04 2.93
CA ASP A 180 -4.74 13.66 3.39
C ASP A 180 -4.92 12.53 2.36
N SER A 181 -5.55 12.75 1.21
CA SER A 181 -5.64 11.78 0.10
C SER A 181 -4.58 12.07 -0.97
N PRO A 182 -3.93 11.05 -1.59
CA PRO A 182 -2.85 11.26 -2.54
C PRO A 182 -3.32 11.90 -3.85
N MET A 183 -2.50 12.83 -4.39
CA MET A 183 -2.66 13.42 -5.71
C MET A 183 -1.34 13.97 -6.20
N ILE A 184 -1.03 13.71 -7.45
CA ILE A 184 0.12 14.22 -8.18
C ILE A 184 -0.32 14.93 -9.46
N LEU A 185 0.46 15.89 -9.90
CA LEU A 185 0.26 16.63 -11.14
C LEU A 185 1.48 16.42 -12.02
N GLY A 186 1.29 16.31 -13.34
CA GLY A 186 2.36 16.12 -14.31
C GLY A 186 2.31 17.17 -15.40
N LEU A 187 3.46 17.53 -15.94
CA LEU A 187 3.61 18.47 -17.04
C LEU A 187 4.60 17.92 -18.06
N GLU A 188 4.20 17.83 -19.33
CA GLU A 188 5.08 17.42 -20.43
C GLU A 188 4.53 17.90 -21.76
N ASP A 189 5.42 18.38 -22.66
CA ASP A 189 5.12 18.75 -24.06
C ASP A 189 3.89 19.68 -24.28
N GLY A 190 3.64 20.57 -23.32
CA GLY A 190 2.50 21.50 -23.38
C GLY A 190 1.16 20.87 -22.97
N GLU A 191 1.19 19.71 -22.37
CA GLU A 191 0.03 18.99 -21.84
C GLU A 191 0.15 18.84 -20.32
N THR A 192 -1.00 18.79 -19.66
CA THR A 192 -1.07 18.73 -18.19
C THR A 192 -1.89 17.52 -17.76
N TYR A 193 -1.33 16.79 -16.82
CA TYR A 193 -1.88 15.55 -16.28
C TYR A 193 -2.13 15.67 -14.80
N LEU A 194 -3.12 14.93 -14.29
CA LEU A 194 -3.28 14.70 -12.87
C LEU A 194 -3.59 13.22 -12.62
N ALA A 195 -3.15 12.70 -11.50
CA ALA A 195 -3.50 11.36 -11.06
C ALA A 195 -3.45 11.22 -9.53
N SER A 196 -4.17 10.25 -9.02
CA SER A 196 -4.07 9.86 -7.61
C SER A 196 -2.86 8.94 -7.33
N ASP A 197 -2.19 8.44 -8.38
CA ASP A 197 -0.95 7.64 -8.25
C ASP A 197 -0.09 7.73 -9.51
N VAL A 198 1.22 7.58 -9.32
CA VAL A 198 2.25 7.70 -10.36
C VAL A 198 2.04 6.78 -11.57
N PRO A 199 1.70 5.47 -11.42
CA PRO A 199 1.55 4.57 -12.55
C PRO A 199 0.57 5.07 -13.63
N ALA A 200 -0.43 5.87 -13.24
CA ALA A 200 -1.45 6.35 -14.17
C ALA A 200 -0.92 7.29 -15.25
N ILE A 201 0.11 8.08 -14.93
CA ILE A 201 0.65 9.11 -15.85
C ILE A 201 2.12 8.87 -16.22
N LEU A 202 2.76 7.83 -15.69
CA LEU A 202 4.19 7.55 -15.90
C LEU A 202 4.57 7.38 -17.38
N LYS A 203 3.64 6.91 -18.22
CA LYS A 203 3.84 6.79 -19.67
C LYS A 203 3.97 8.16 -20.37
N TYR A 204 3.30 9.17 -19.83
CA TYR A 204 3.19 10.50 -20.42
C TYR A 204 4.24 11.47 -19.89
N THR A 205 4.52 11.41 -18.58
CA THR A 205 5.54 12.26 -17.95
C THR A 205 6.18 11.57 -16.74
N ARG A 206 7.46 11.86 -16.56
CA ARG A 206 8.23 11.47 -15.35
C ARG A 206 8.43 12.65 -14.40
N ASN A 207 8.07 13.86 -14.82
CA ASN A 207 8.18 15.06 -14.01
C ASN A 207 6.84 15.29 -13.30
N VAL A 208 6.80 15.02 -12.00
CA VAL A 208 5.58 15.14 -11.19
C VAL A 208 5.73 16.18 -10.09
N TYR A 209 4.65 16.86 -9.80
CA TYR A 209 4.53 17.79 -8.68
C TYR A 209 3.63 17.18 -7.62
N TYR A 210 4.09 17.20 -6.39
CA TYR A 210 3.29 16.78 -5.24
C TYR A 210 2.54 17.99 -4.68
N ILE A 211 1.21 17.89 -4.64
CA ILE A 211 0.36 18.89 -3.98
C ILE A 211 0.32 18.61 -2.48
N GLY A 212 0.53 19.61 -1.66
CA GLY A 212 0.53 19.50 -0.20
C GLY A 212 -0.87 19.47 0.40
N ASN A 213 -0.95 19.25 1.72
CA ASN A 213 -2.21 19.34 2.45
C ASN A 213 -2.71 20.79 2.48
N MET A 214 -4.01 20.96 2.25
CA MET A 214 -4.66 22.27 2.18
C MET A 214 -4.12 23.19 1.07
N GLU A 215 -3.52 22.60 0.04
CA GLU A 215 -3.12 23.30 -1.17
C GLU A 215 -4.09 23.03 -2.32
N MET A 216 -4.07 23.94 -3.29
CA MET A 216 -4.87 23.87 -4.50
C MET A 216 -3.99 24.09 -5.74
N ALA A 217 -4.48 23.65 -6.89
CA ALA A 217 -3.84 24.00 -8.16
C ALA A 217 -4.89 24.21 -9.27
N ARG A 218 -4.51 25.04 -10.26
CA ARG A 218 -5.20 25.21 -11.53
C ARG A 218 -4.33 24.60 -12.62
N LEU A 219 -4.91 23.65 -13.34
CA LEU A 219 -4.31 23.01 -14.50
C LEU A 219 -4.92 23.61 -15.77
N SER A 220 -4.09 24.10 -16.66
CA SER A 220 -4.45 24.51 -18.02
C SER A 220 -3.47 23.85 -19.01
N PRO A 221 -3.72 23.83 -20.33
CA PRO A 221 -2.81 23.22 -21.29
C PRO A 221 -1.37 23.76 -21.13
N GLY A 222 -0.42 22.89 -20.76
CA GLY A 222 0.99 23.24 -20.61
C GLY A 222 1.34 24.11 -19.39
N LYS A 223 0.42 24.30 -18.45
CA LYS A 223 0.69 25.10 -17.26
C LYS A 223 -0.01 24.60 -16.03
N ILE A 224 0.70 24.55 -14.89
CA ILE A 224 0.16 24.33 -13.56
C ILE A 224 0.45 25.56 -12.71
N THR A 225 -0.57 26.08 -12.03
CA THR A 225 -0.43 27.16 -11.05
C THR A 225 -0.90 26.64 -9.69
N PHE A 226 -0.05 26.75 -8.69
CA PHE A 226 -0.35 26.27 -7.33
C PHE A 226 -0.78 27.42 -6.43
N PHE A 227 -1.65 27.11 -5.47
CA PHE A 227 -2.19 28.08 -4.53
C PHE A 227 -2.20 27.54 -3.09
N ASN A 228 -1.94 28.43 -2.14
CA ASN A 228 -2.20 28.15 -0.74
C ASN A 228 -3.70 28.30 -0.43
N LEU A 229 -4.09 28.07 0.84
CA LEU A 229 -5.49 28.17 1.26
C LEU A 229 -6.05 29.62 1.21
N ASP A 230 -5.18 30.62 1.28
CA ASP A 230 -5.56 32.04 1.20
C ASP A 230 -5.73 32.50 -0.26
N GLY A 231 -5.42 31.65 -1.22
CA GLY A 231 -5.53 31.92 -2.67
C GLY A 231 -4.28 32.57 -3.26
N ASP A 232 -3.18 32.68 -2.51
CA ASP A 232 -1.92 33.20 -3.01
C ASP A 232 -1.22 32.14 -3.86
N GLU A 233 -0.59 32.55 -4.97
CA GLU A 233 0.22 31.68 -5.80
C GLU A 233 1.49 31.23 -5.04
N ILE A 234 1.81 29.95 -5.12
CA ILE A 234 3.01 29.36 -4.54
C ILE A 234 3.83 28.62 -5.62
N GLU A 235 5.14 28.61 -5.47
CA GLU A 235 6.04 27.89 -6.36
C GLU A 235 6.29 26.47 -5.87
N LYS A 236 6.42 25.51 -6.80
CA LYS A 236 6.77 24.12 -6.52
C LYS A 236 7.75 23.59 -7.55
N GLU A 237 8.68 22.79 -7.08
CA GLU A 237 9.64 22.10 -7.92
C GLU A 237 9.14 20.70 -8.32
N PRO A 238 9.37 20.27 -9.57
CA PRO A 238 9.02 18.92 -9.98
C PRO A 238 9.97 17.88 -9.39
N THR A 239 9.43 16.72 -9.08
CA THR A 239 10.21 15.54 -8.72
C THR A 239 10.24 14.59 -9.91
N ARG A 240 11.44 14.16 -10.32
CA ARG A 240 11.58 13.19 -11.40
C ARG A 240 11.46 11.77 -10.89
N ILE A 241 10.47 11.05 -11.41
CA ILE A 241 10.23 9.64 -11.11
C ILE A 241 11.24 8.79 -11.89
N GLN A 242 11.97 7.93 -11.18
CA GLN A 242 13.00 7.07 -11.75
C GLN A 242 12.52 5.67 -12.14
N TRP A 243 11.25 5.35 -11.88
CA TRP A 243 10.68 4.04 -12.22
C TRP A 243 10.67 3.80 -13.72
N ASP A 244 11.01 2.55 -14.10
CA ASP A 244 10.88 2.12 -15.48
C ASP A 244 9.39 1.82 -15.81
N THR A 245 8.94 2.25 -16.99
CA THR A 245 7.57 1.99 -17.46
C THR A 245 7.34 0.48 -17.67
N GLU A 246 8.37 -0.26 -18.12
CA GLU A 246 8.31 -1.72 -18.30
C GLU A 246 8.17 -2.46 -16.96
N ALA A 247 8.67 -1.88 -15.86
CA ALA A 247 8.51 -2.46 -14.53
C ALA A 247 7.04 -2.52 -14.08
N ALA A 248 6.17 -1.68 -14.62
CA ALA A 248 4.73 -1.69 -14.34
C ALA A 248 3.93 -2.63 -15.27
N GLU A 249 4.60 -3.47 -16.09
CA GLU A 249 3.98 -4.46 -16.98
C GLU A 249 4.18 -5.88 -16.44
N LYS A 250 3.35 -6.85 -16.88
CA LYS A 250 3.40 -8.24 -16.38
C LYS A 250 4.67 -9.02 -16.82
N GLY A 251 5.41 -8.56 -17.81
CA GLY A 251 6.68 -9.16 -18.22
C GLY A 251 6.60 -10.66 -18.59
N GLY A 252 5.48 -11.10 -19.19
CA GLY A 252 5.27 -12.51 -19.56
C GLY A 252 4.63 -13.37 -18.46
N PHE A 253 4.46 -12.88 -17.25
CA PHE A 253 3.75 -13.60 -16.19
C PHE A 253 2.22 -13.50 -16.35
N GLN A 254 1.51 -14.51 -15.90
CA GLN A 254 0.04 -14.52 -15.93
C GLN A 254 -0.56 -13.42 -15.02
N HIS A 255 0.05 -13.21 -13.85
CA HIS A 255 -0.39 -12.26 -12.83
C HIS A 255 0.76 -11.39 -12.34
N PHE A 256 0.45 -10.16 -11.91
CA PHE A 256 1.43 -9.27 -11.27
C PHE A 256 2.01 -9.89 -10.00
N MET A 257 1.18 -10.52 -9.16
CA MET A 257 1.67 -11.14 -7.93
C MET A 257 2.79 -12.16 -8.18
N MET A 258 2.65 -13.02 -9.19
CA MET A 258 3.70 -14.01 -9.53
C MET A 258 4.97 -13.31 -10.04
N LYS A 259 4.84 -12.27 -10.88
CA LYS A 259 5.97 -11.43 -11.29
C LYS A 259 6.67 -10.82 -10.08
N GLU A 260 5.90 -10.22 -9.16
CA GLU A 260 6.41 -9.52 -7.99
C GLU A 260 7.10 -10.47 -7.00
N ILE A 261 6.60 -11.72 -6.85
CA ILE A 261 7.31 -12.77 -6.10
C ILE A 261 8.67 -13.09 -6.76
N HIS A 262 8.74 -13.18 -8.11
CA HIS A 262 10.01 -13.39 -8.83
C HIS A 262 10.93 -12.17 -8.84
N GLU A 263 10.41 -10.98 -8.55
CA GLU A 263 11.19 -9.76 -8.39
C GLU A 263 11.75 -9.56 -6.98
N GLU A 264 11.39 -10.39 -6.00
CA GLU A 264 11.89 -10.28 -4.61
C GLU A 264 13.42 -10.30 -4.52
N PRO A 265 14.14 -11.17 -5.23
CA PRO A 265 15.61 -11.14 -5.21
C PRO A 265 16.17 -9.78 -5.62
N LYS A 266 15.61 -9.18 -6.67
CA LYS A 266 16.03 -7.87 -7.15
C LYS A 266 15.66 -6.77 -6.14
N ALA A 267 14.43 -6.78 -5.63
CA ALA A 267 13.94 -5.79 -4.67
C ALA A 267 14.78 -5.79 -3.37
N VAL A 268 15.12 -6.96 -2.86
CA VAL A 268 16.00 -7.12 -1.70
C VAL A 268 17.42 -6.64 -2.02
N ARG A 269 17.97 -7.00 -3.17
CA ARG A 269 19.31 -6.56 -3.62
C ARG A 269 19.39 -5.03 -3.73
N ASP A 270 18.42 -4.42 -4.41
CA ASP A 270 18.39 -2.96 -4.62
C ASP A 270 18.22 -2.21 -3.28
N THR A 271 17.43 -2.75 -2.36
CA THR A 271 17.27 -2.20 -1.01
C THR A 271 18.57 -2.27 -0.22
N ILE A 272 19.28 -3.41 -0.26
CA ILE A 272 20.57 -3.56 0.40
C ILE A 272 21.59 -2.56 -0.17
N HIS A 273 21.70 -2.48 -1.49
CA HIS A 273 22.66 -1.62 -2.15
C HIS A 273 22.35 -0.12 -1.99
N SER A 274 21.13 0.26 -1.59
CA SER A 274 20.81 1.68 -1.36
C SER A 274 21.53 2.28 -0.17
N VAL A 275 21.97 1.48 0.80
CA VAL A 275 22.64 1.90 2.02
C VAL A 275 23.89 1.08 2.39
N CYS A 276 24.21 0.03 1.63
CA CYS A 276 25.37 -0.82 1.87
C CYS A 276 26.43 -0.58 0.79
N HIS A 277 27.55 0.04 1.18
CA HIS A 277 28.67 0.37 0.31
C HIS A 277 29.98 -0.07 0.95
N ASP A 278 30.90 -0.60 0.15
CA ASP A 278 32.24 -1.02 0.60
C ASP A 278 32.25 -1.97 1.81
N GLY A 279 31.22 -2.81 1.92
CA GLY A 279 31.09 -3.79 3.00
C GLY A 279 30.64 -3.20 4.34
N ALA A 280 30.04 -2.03 4.35
CA ALA A 280 29.48 -1.38 5.53
C ALA A 280 28.11 -0.75 5.23
N VAL A 281 27.26 -0.64 6.25
CA VAL A 281 25.98 0.06 6.17
C VAL A 281 26.18 1.55 6.47
N ASP A 282 25.77 2.40 5.53
CA ASP A 282 25.75 3.85 5.66
C ASP A 282 24.31 4.37 5.73
N LEU A 283 23.88 4.82 6.91
CA LEU A 283 22.55 5.41 7.13
C LEU A 283 22.54 6.95 7.00
N SER A 284 23.60 7.56 6.50
CA SER A 284 23.67 9.02 6.32
C SER A 284 22.56 9.52 5.36
N GLY A 285 22.29 8.78 4.27
CA GLY A 285 21.20 9.05 3.35
C GLY A 285 19.80 8.86 3.95
N VAL A 286 19.67 8.07 5.02
CA VAL A 286 18.44 7.93 5.81
C VAL A 286 18.27 9.10 6.79
N GLY A 287 19.35 9.77 7.15
CA GLY A 287 19.39 10.88 8.09
C GLY A 287 19.62 10.48 9.55
N LEU A 288 19.75 9.19 9.86
CA LEU A 288 20.05 8.70 11.21
C LEU A 288 21.54 8.83 11.54
N THR A 289 21.84 9.55 12.60
CA THR A 289 23.22 9.72 13.08
C THR A 289 23.60 8.63 14.08
N PRO A 290 24.91 8.30 14.21
CA PRO A 290 25.38 7.37 15.25
C PRO A 290 25.04 7.83 16.68
N GLU A 291 24.93 9.13 16.92
CA GLU A 291 24.54 9.67 18.22
C GLU A 291 23.07 9.38 18.52
N GLU A 292 22.18 9.63 17.58
CA GLU A 292 20.75 9.29 17.71
C GLU A 292 20.58 7.79 17.96
N ILE A 293 21.26 6.92 17.19
CA ILE A 293 21.19 5.47 17.36
C ILE A 293 21.61 5.03 18.77
N ARG A 294 22.71 5.60 19.31
CA ARG A 294 23.17 5.29 20.68
C ARG A 294 22.17 5.69 21.75
N ASN A 295 21.46 6.80 21.53
CA ASN A 295 20.57 7.38 22.52
C ASN A 295 19.15 6.82 22.48
N VAL A 296 18.80 5.97 21.50
CA VAL A 296 17.45 5.36 21.43
C VAL A 296 17.23 4.44 22.63
N ASP A 297 16.19 4.74 23.43
CA ASP A 297 15.79 3.95 24.57
C ASP A 297 14.84 2.82 24.19
N MET A 298 13.89 3.09 23.27
CA MET A 298 12.89 2.16 22.78
C MET A 298 12.50 2.46 21.34
N ILE A 299 12.25 1.43 20.57
CA ILE A 299 11.71 1.53 19.21
C ILE A 299 10.24 1.11 19.22
N HIS A 300 9.37 1.92 18.61
CA HIS A 300 7.98 1.59 18.37
C HIS A 300 7.75 1.39 16.88
N PHE A 301 7.51 0.15 16.45
CA PHE A 301 7.03 -0.12 15.10
C PHE A 301 5.53 0.10 15.02
N VAL A 302 5.09 0.91 14.06
CA VAL A 302 3.69 1.19 13.80
C VAL A 302 3.37 0.95 12.33
N ALA A 303 2.41 0.07 12.05
CA ALA A 303 2.08 -0.31 10.69
C ALA A 303 0.71 -1.02 10.62
N CYS A 304 0.27 -1.34 9.40
CA CYS A 304 -0.95 -2.09 9.10
C CYS A 304 -0.63 -3.30 8.21
N GLY A 305 -1.40 -4.39 8.36
CA GLY A 305 -1.31 -5.57 7.49
C GLY A 305 0.07 -6.21 7.46
N SER A 306 0.59 -6.53 6.26
CA SER A 306 1.91 -7.15 6.09
C SER A 306 3.05 -6.32 6.68
N ALA A 307 2.96 -4.99 6.61
CA ALA A 307 3.96 -4.10 7.21
C ALA A 307 3.99 -4.21 8.75
N TYR A 308 2.86 -4.51 9.40
CA TYR A 308 2.83 -4.84 10.83
C TYR A 308 3.59 -6.14 11.12
N HIS A 309 3.49 -7.16 10.24
CA HIS A 309 4.25 -8.40 10.39
C HIS A 309 5.76 -8.19 10.19
N VAL A 310 6.18 -7.21 9.37
CA VAL A 310 7.59 -6.77 9.33
C VAL A 310 8.02 -6.28 10.70
N GLY A 311 7.22 -5.43 11.35
CA GLY A 311 7.49 -4.97 12.72
C GLY A 311 7.58 -6.12 13.72
N ALA A 312 6.68 -7.12 13.59
CA ALA A 312 6.69 -8.32 14.45
C ALA A 312 7.99 -9.13 14.29
N ALA A 313 8.51 -9.27 13.06
CA ALA A 313 9.83 -9.90 12.84
C ALA A 313 10.98 -9.00 13.34
N ALA A 314 10.88 -7.69 13.09
CA ALA A 314 11.86 -6.69 13.52
C ALA A 314 12.11 -6.69 15.02
N GLN A 315 11.06 -6.95 15.82
CA GLN A 315 11.18 -7.02 17.28
C GLN A 315 12.21 -8.05 17.69
N TYR A 316 12.11 -9.27 17.19
CA TYR A 316 13.05 -10.35 17.53
C TYR A 316 14.48 -10.01 17.10
N VAL A 317 14.64 -9.47 15.88
CA VAL A 317 15.96 -9.15 15.33
C VAL A 317 16.64 -8.02 16.10
N LEU A 318 15.96 -6.91 16.35
CA LEU A 318 16.51 -5.73 17.02
C LEU A 318 16.75 -5.97 18.52
N GLU A 319 15.83 -6.67 19.20
CA GLU A 319 16.01 -6.97 20.62
C GLU A 319 17.17 -7.91 20.86
N ASP A 320 17.39 -8.90 19.96
CA ASP A 320 18.52 -9.82 20.10
C ASP A 320 19.86 -9.22 19.64
N LEU A 321 19.91 -8.63 18.46
CA LEU A 321 21.18 -8.09 17.91
C LEU A 321 21.57 -6.74 18.51
N ALA A 322 20.65 -5.78 18.55
CA ALA A 322 20.95 -4.40 18.95
C ALA A 322 20.70 -4.11 20.45
N ARG A 323 20.14 -5.06 21.18
CA ARG A 323 19.81 -4.95 22.62
C ARG A 323 19.01 -3.69 22.93
N VAL A 324 18.08 -3.32 22.03
CA VAL A 324 17.15 -2.20 22.20
C VAL A 324 15.74 -2.74 22.39
N ARG A 325 14.99 -2.16 23.31
CA ARG A 325 13.59 -2.53 23.53
C ARG A 325 12.76 -2.19 22.31
N VAL A 326 11.92 -3.11 21.88
CA VAL A 326 11.04 -2.90 20.72
C VAL A 326 9.59 -3.20 21.10
N ARG A 327 8.70 -2.36 20.65
CA ARG A 327 7.25 -2.56 20.71
C ARG A 327 6.65 -2.48 19.32
N VAL A 328 5.70 -3.36 19.05
CA VAL A 328 5.02 -3.40 17.76
C VAL A 328 3.53 -3.16 17.98
N ASP A 329 2.98 -2.18 17.33
CA ASP A 329 1.57 -1.80 17.44
C ASP A 329 0.91 -1.74 16.05
N LEU A 330 -0.34 -2.16 15.97
CA LEU A 330 -1.19 -1.81 14.84
C LEU A 330 -1.38 -0.29 14.84
N ALA A 331 -1.16 0.36 13.69
CA ALA A 331 -1.21 1.81 13.60
C ALA A 331 -2.62 2.36 13.95
N SER A 332 -3.68 1.64 13.58
CA SER A 332 -5.07 1.95 13.98
C SER A 332 -5.26 2.03 15.49
N GLU A 333 -4.62 1.12 16.24
CA GLU A 333 -4.73 1.09 17.70
C GLU A 333 -3.79 2.10 18.36
N PHE A 334 -2.58 2.26 17.80
CA PHE A 334 -1.58 3.20 18.31
C PHE A 334 -2.14 4.63 18.38
N ARG A 335 -2.79 5.11 17.32
CA ARG A 335 -3.31 6.49 17.23
C ARG A 335 -4.38 6.83 18.28
N TYR A 336 -5.16 5.84 18.73
CA TYR A 336 -6.26 6.07 19.70
C TYR A 336 -5.92 5.68 21.13
N ARG A 337 -4.89 4.88 21.32
CA ARG A 337 -4.46 4.39 22.63
C ARG A 337 -3.80 5.45 23.52
N ARG A 338 -3.44 6.62 22.98
CA ARG A 338 -2.61 7.63 23.66
C ARG A 338 -1.31 7.00 24.16
N PRO A 339 -0.40 6.59 23.25
CA PRO A 339 0.83 5.87 23.60
C PRO A 339 1.68 6.71 24.54
N ILE A 340 2.31 6.06 25.51
CA ILE A 340 3.31 6.69 26.38
C ILE A 340 4.64 6.55 25.66
N LEU A 341 5.18 7.68 25.19
CA LEU A 341 6.43 7.74 24.47
C LEU A 341 7.49 8.47 25.31
N GLY A 342 8.70 7.90 25.38
CA GLY A 342 9.84 8.53 25.99
C GLY A 342 10.51 9.55 25.06
N LYS A 343 11.22 10.51 25.62
CA LYS A 343 11.89 11.57 24.85
C LYS A 343 12.92 11.02 23.84
N ASN A 344 13.55 9.91 24.17
CA ASN A 344 14.57 9.26 23.35
C ASN A 344 14.01 8.02 22.60
N ASP A 345 12.70 7.86 22.53
CA ASP A 345 12.11 6.80 21.73
C ASP A 345 12.21 7.13 20.22
N LEU A 346 12.17 6.11 19.40
CA LEU A 346 12.07 6.22 17.94
C LEU A 346 10.80 5.52 17.46
N VAL A 347 9.93 6.23 16.76
CA VAL A 347 8.76 5.62 16.13
C VAL A 347 9.09 5.31 14.66
N ILE A 348 9.09 4.03 14.31
CA ILE A 348 9.33 3.55 12.95
C ILE A 348 8.00 3.18 12.30
N ALA A 349 7.61 3.92 11.29
CA ALA A 349 6.41 3.69 10.51
C ALA A 349 6.75 2.93 9.23
N VAL A 350 6.13 1.77 9.01
CA VAL A 350 6.35 0.94 7.83
C VAL A 350 5.13 0.99 6.92
N SER A 351 5.32 1.36 5.64
CA SER A 351 4.25 1.43 4.65
C SER A 351 4.80 1.35 3.23
N GLN A 352 4.31 0.40 2.43
CA GLN A 352 4.72 0.29 1.03
C GLN A 352 4.38 1.57 0.25
N SER A 353 3.15 2.05 0.34
CA SER A 353 2.69 3.25 -0.38
C SER A 353 3.14 4.56 0.26
N GLY A 354 3.44 4.55 1.57
CA GLY A 354 3.66 5.76 2.35
C GLY A 354 2.43 6.68 2.48
N GLU A 355 1.23 6.13 2.18
CA GLU A 355 -0.05 6.87 2.18
C GLU A 355 -1.10 6.20 3.09
N THR A 356 -0.74 5.21 3.89
CA THR A 356 -1.67 4.52 4.80
C THR A 356 -2.13 5.48 5.89
N ALA A 357 -3.44 5.74 5.97
CA ALA A 357 -4.01 6.76 6.84
C ALA A 357 -3.65 6.58 8.32
N ASP A 358 -3.83 5.36 8.86
CA ASP A 358 -3.52 5.08 10.26
C ASP A 358 -2.03 5.19 10.55
N THR A 359 -1.16 4.71 9.64
CA THR A 359 0.29 4.80 9.81
C THR A 359 0.77 6.25 9.79
N LEU A 360 0.18 7.09 8.93
CA LEU A 360 0.45 8.52 8.89
C LEU A 360 -0.01 9.22 10.17
N ALA A 361 -1.20 8.87 10.69
CA ALA A 361 -1.70 9.40 11.94
C ALA A 361 -0.80 9.04 13.12
N ALA A 362 -0.24 7.82 13.13
CA ALA A 362 0.72 7.40 14.17
C ALA A 362 2.02 8.24 14.15
N ILE A 363 2.55 8.58 12.97
CA ILE A 363 3.68 9.52 12.83
C ILE A 363 3.33 10.89 13.41
N ARG A 364 2.18 11.42 13.05
CA ARG A 364 1.73 12.73 13.53
C ARG A 364 1.55 12.75 15.05
N GLU A 365 1.03 11.67 15.63
CA GLU A 365 0.91 11.51 17.08
C GLU A 365 2.29 11.52 17.77
N ALA A 366 3.26 10.76 17.23
CA ALA A 366 4.63 10.74 17.75
C ALA A 366 5.29 12.14 17.70
N LYS A 367 5.16 12.82 16.56
CA LYS A 367 5.72 14.19 16.38
C LYS A 367 5.05 15.21 17.30
N ALA A 368 3.74 15.10 17.54
CA ALA A 368 3.03 15.96 18.49
C ALA A 368 3.55 15.81 19.92
N GLN A 369 4.09 14.63 20.27
CA GLN A 369 4.76 14.37 21.56
C GLN A 369 6.28 14.69 21.53
N GLY A 370 6.81 15.20 20.42
CA GLY A 370 8.23 15.58 20.27
C GLY A 370 9.18 14.38 20.11
N VAL A 371 8.68 13.22 19.69
CA VAL A 371 9.43 11.99 19.48
C VAL A 371 9.86 11.87 18.02
N LYS A 372 11.10 11.44 17.79
CA LYS A 372 11.67 11.23 16.45
C LYS A 372 10.98 10.10 15.69
N THR A 373 10.84 10.29 14.39
CA THR A 373 10.14 9.36 13.50
C THR A 373 11.02 8.94 12.32
N LEU A 374 10.90 7.65 11.93
CA LEU A 374 11.51 7.09 10.74
C LEU A 374 10.42 6.44 9.88
N GLY A 375 10.31 6.83 8.62
CA GLY A 375 9.47 6.16 7.63
C GLY A 375 10.26 5.12 6.84
N ILE A 376 9.83 3.85 6.82
CA ILE A 376 10.31 2.83 5.88
C ILE A 376 9.25 2.74 4.78
N VAL A 377 9.53 3.29 3.60
CA VAL A 377 8.56 3.45 2.51
C VAL A 377 9.16 3.10 1.17
N ASN A 378 8.31 2.70 0.21
CA ASN A 378 8.76 2.40 -1.15
C ASN A 378 8.52 3.56 -2.13
N VAL A 379 7.48 4.37 -1.90
CA VAL A 379 7.12 5.45 -2.83
C VAL A 379 7.84 6.74 -2.43
N VAL A 380 8.73 7.19 -3.31
CA VAL A 380 9.47 8.45 -3.14
C VAL A 380 8.49 9.62 -3.11
N GLY A 381 8.66 10.54 -2.17
CA GLY A 381 7.82 11.72 -2.02
C GLY A 381 6.41 11.44 -1.48
N SER A 382 6.12 10.23 -0.99
CA SER A 382 4.88 9.93 -0.30
C SER A 382 4.66 10.78 0.96
N THR A 383 3.44 10.81 1.47
CA THR A 383 3.12 11.67 2.62
C THR A 383 3.92 11.29 3.86
N ILE A 384 4.07 9.99 4.16
CA ILE A 384 4.93 9.53 5.26
C ILE A 384 6.38 9.97 5.03
N ALA A 385 6.92 9.86 3.81
CA ALA A 385 8.28 10.29 3.49
C ALA A 385 8.51 11.79 3.70
N ARG A 386 7.48 12.61 3.47
CA ARG A 386 7.59 14.07 3.66
C ARG A 386 7.38 14.50 5.11
N GLU A 387 6.63 13.72 5.91
CA GLU A 387 6.29 14.08 7.28
C GLU A 387 7.22 13.45 8.33
N ALA A 388 7.84 12.30 8.06
CA ALA A 388 8.81 11.69 8.96
C ALA A 388 10.10 12.52 9.07
N ASP A 389 10.79 12.43 10.21
CA ASP A 389 12.09 13.10 10.43
C ASP A 389 13.21 12.41 9.64
N HIS A 390 13.12 11.09 9.49
CA HIS A 390 14.06 10.24 8.76
C HIS A 390 13.32 9.35 7.79
N VAL A 391 13.94 8.98 6.66
CA VAL A 391 13.29 8.16 5.63
C VAL A 391 14.25 7.09 5.09
N PHE A 392 13.79 5.84 5.11
CA PHE A 392 14.44 4.71 4.44
C PHE A 392 13.58 4.30 3.23
N TYR A 393 14.10 4.45 2.02
CA TYR A 393 13.44 3.99 0.79
C TYR A 393 13.83 2.56 0.44
N THR A 394 12.85 1.67 0.26
CA THR A 394 13.07 0.23 0.04
C THR A 394 13.40 -0.17 -1.40
N GLN A 395 13.43 0.76 -2.34
CA GLN A 395 13.82 0.54 -3.75
C GLN A 395 13.17 -0.68 -4.45
N ALA A 396 11.99 -1.14 -3.98
CA ALA A 396 11.32 -2.32 -4.54
C ALA A 396 10.66 -2.07 -5.91
N GLY A 397 10.66 -0.82 -6.38
CA GLY A 397 9.97 -0.42 -7.60
C GLY A 397 8.43 -0.49 -7.46
N PRO A 398 7.68 -0.35 -8.55
CA PRO A 398 6.23 -0.40 -8.51
C PRO A 398 5.73 -1.81 -8.14
N GLU A 399 4.79 -1.88 -7.20
CA GLU A 399 4.09 -3.10 -6.79
C GLU A 399 2.60 -2.91 -7.05
N ILE A 400 2.03 -3.71 -7.97
CA ILE A 400 0.69 -3.53 -8.55
C ILE A 400 -0.34 -4.49 -7.94
N SER A 401 0.05 -5.75 -7.67
CA SER A 401 -0.83 -6.70 -6.99
C SER A 401 -1.29 -6.13 -5.66
N VAL A 402 -2.58 -6.29 -5.34
CA VAL A 402 -3.14 -5.78 -4.08
C VAL A 402 -2.47 -6.42 -2.88
N ALA A 403 -2.33 -7.75 -2.87
CA ALA A 403 -1.56 -8.45 -1.86
C ALA A 403 -0.06 -8.16 -2.03
N THR A 404 0.57 -7.61 -1.01
CA THR A 404 2.00 -7.25 -1.06
C THR A 404 2.90 -8.48 -0.95
N THR A 405 4.00 -8.48 -1.70
CA THR A 405 5.02 -9.55 -1.71
C THR A 405 6.42 -8.96 -1.67
N LYS A 406 6.97 -8.47 -2.78
CA LYS A 406 8.33 -7.94 -2.87
C LYS A 406 8.57 -6.74 -1.94
N ALA A 407 7.55 -5.91 -1.69
CA ALA A 407 7.70 -4.80 -0.76
C ALA A 407 7.86 -5.28 0.68
N TYR A 408 7.18 -6.37 1.09
CA TYR A 408 7.39 -7.00 2.39
C TYR A 408 8.85 -7.49 2.54
N SER A 409 9.39 -8.21 1.56
CA SER A 409 10.78 -8.70 1.58
C SER A 409 11.80 -7.55 1.58
N ALA A 410 11.54 -6.48 0.82
CA ALA A 410 12.37 -5.28 0.84
C ALA A 410 12.31 -4.53 2.20
N GLN A 411 11.15 -4.49 2.85
CA GLN A 411 11.00 -3.92 4.20
C GLN A 411 11.75 -4.75 5.25
N LEU A 412 11.74 -6.09 5.16
CA LEU A 412 12.56 -6.95 6.01
C LEU A 412 14.06 -6.64 5.83
N ALA A 413 14.53 -6.53 4.58
CA ALA A 413 15.93 -6.17 4.30
C ALA A 413 16.32 -4.81 4.92
N ALA A 414 15.45 -3.80 4.82
CA ALA A 414 15.66 -2.51 5.45
C ALA A 414 15.78 -2.64 6.99
N VAL A 415 14.92 -3.43 7.61
CA VAL A 415 14.96 -3.70 9.06
C VAL A 415 16.25 -4.41 9.46
N TYR A 416 16.73 -5.39 8.69
CA TYR A 416 17.98 -6.10 8.98
C TYR A 416 19.18 -5.17 8.92
N LEU A 417 19.25 -4.30 7.91
CA LEU A 417 20.31 -3.29 7.77
C LEU A 417 20.31 -2.30 8.95
N LEU A 418 19.11 -1.85 9.36
CA LEU A 418 18.97 -1.04 10.56
C LEU A 418 19.45 -1.82 11.80
N ALA A 419 19.04 -3.08 11.96
CA ALA A 419 19.37 -3.87 13.15
C ALA A 419 20.88 -4.11 13.31
N VAL A 420 21.57 -4.50 12.23
CA VAL A 420 23.02 -4.73 12.29
C VAL A 420 23.79 -3.43 12.52
N GLN A 421 23.34 -2.31 11.94
CA GLN A 421 23.95 -1.01 12.16
C GLN A 421 23.71 -0.49 13.59
N PHE A 422 22.49 -0.66 14.12
CA PHE A 422 22.20 -0.35 15.52
C PHE A 422 23.04 -1.20 16.46
N ALA A 423 23.19 -2.50 16.16
CA ALA A 423 24.00 -3.41 16.98
C ALA A 423 25.47 -2.97 17.05
N LEU A 424 26.06 -2.62 15.89
CA LEU A 424 27.44 -2.13 15.83
C LEU A 424 27.60 -0.79 16.58
N VAL A 425 26.78 0.20 16.26
CA VAL A 425 26.88 1.56 16.81
C VAL A 425 26.66 1.59 18.33
N ARG A 426 25.80 0.70 18.83
CA ARG A 426 25.54 0.55 20.28
C ARG A 426 26.56 -0.32 20.98
N GLY A 427 27.50 -0.93 20.26
CA GLY A 427 28.49 -1.85 20.83
C GLY A 427 27.87 -3.15 21.37
N ALA A 428 26.71 -3.56 20.82
CA ALA A 428 26.05 -4.81 21.21
C ALA A 428 26.67 -6.03 20.51
N VAL A 429 27.33 -5.82 19.38
CA VAL A 429 28.11 -6.82 18.64
C VAL A 429 29.49 -6.28 18.30
N GLU A 430 30.47 -7.20 18.23
CA GLU A 430 31.82 -6.90 17.74
C GLU A 430 31.84 -6.77 16.21
N GLU A 431 32.83 -6.07 15.65
CA GLU A 431 32.94 -5.82 14.22
C GLU A 431 33.00 -7.10 13.39
N GLU A 432 33.65 -8.16 13.90
CA GLU A 432 33.69 -9.47 13.22
C GLU A 432 32.29 -10.09 13.07
N THR A 433 31.48 -10.03 14.13
CA THR A 433 30.09 -10.51 14.10
C THR A 433 29.25 -9.66 13.16
N TYR A 434 29.38 -8.34 13.19
CA TYR A 434 28.72 -7.44 12.26
C TYR A 434 29.01 -7.79 10.80
N ARG A 435 30.28 -8.03 10.46
CA ARG A 435 30.67 -8.42 9.08
C ARG A 435 30.04 -9.74 8.65
N LYS A 436 29.99 -10.75 9.51
CA LYS A 436 29.34 -12.04 9.23
C LYS A 436 27.85 -11.87 8.98
N LEU A 437 27.16 -11.12 9.84
CA LEU A 437 25.74 -10.82 9.68
C LEU A 437 25.47 -10.07 8.37
N LEU A 438 26.32 -9.10 8.03
CA LEU A 438 26.18 -8.37 6.77
C LEU A 438 26.43 -9.25 5.54
N GLU A 439 27.40 -10.18 5.60
CA GLU A 439 27.61 -11.17 4.54
C GLU A 439 26.37 -12.05 4.33
N ASP A 440 25.71 -12.49 5.39
CA ASP A 440 24.47 -13.27 5.29
C ASP A 440 23.31 -12.44 4.68
N ILE A 441 23.18 -11.17 5.05
CA ILE A 441 22.20 -10.25 4.42
C ILE A 441 22.49 -10.09 2.92
N LEU A 442 23.75 -9.93 2.52
CA LEU A 442 24.16 -9.78 1.12
C LEU A 442 23.88 -11.04 0.27
N ARG A 443 23.81 -12.22 0.88
CA ARG A 443 23.47 -13.48 0.21
C ARG A 443 21.97 -13.71 0.05
N LEU A 444 21.12 -12.99 0.76
CA LEU A 444 19.66 -13.20 0.73
C LEU A 444 19.06 -13.18 -0.69
N PRO A 445 19.44 -12.29 -1.61
CA PRO A 445 18.91 -12.31 -2.97
C PRO A 445 19.11 -13.64 -3.68
N GLU A 446 20.30 -14.21 -3.63
CA GLU A 446 20.63 -15.51 -4.25
C GLU A 446 19.90 -16.66 -3.57
N GLN A 447 19.74 -16.59 -2.26
CA GLN A 447 19.02 -17.62 -1.49
C GLN A 447 17.51 -17.57 -1.77
N ILE A 448 16.93 -16.39 -2.00
CA ILE A 448 15.53 -16.24 -2.44
C ILE A 448 15.35 -16.82 -3.84
N GLU A 449 16.28 -16.55 -4.79
CA GLU A 449 16.27 -17.14 -6.13
C GLU A 449 16.24 -18.69 -6.04
N LYS A 450 17.08 -19.26 -5.19
CA LYS A 450 17.11 -20.71 -4.97
C LYS A 450 15.81 -21.24 -4.33
N THR A 451 15.19 -20.48 -3.44
CA THR A 451 13.92 -20.87 -2.82
C THR A 451 12.78 -20.92 -3.86
N LEU A 452 12.83 -20.06 -4.89
CA LEU A 452 11.85 -20.02 -5.98
C LEU A 452 11.95 -21.24 -6.92
N GLU A 453 13.05 -22.00 -6.91
CA GLU A 453 13.22 -23.21 -7.75
C GLU A 453 12.24 -24.34 -7.37
N ASP A 454 11.71 -24.38 -6.15
CA ASP A 454 10.78 -25.42 -5.67
C ASP A 454 9.29 -25.11 -5.96
N LYS A 455 8.99 -24.11 -6.78
CA LYS A 455 7.64 -23.59 -7.01
C LYS A 455 6.66 -24.62 -7.58
N GLU A 456 7.08 -25.52 -8.47
CA GLU A 456 6.23 -26.55 -9.07
C GLU A 456 5.75 -27.56 -8.02
N ARG A 457 6.61 -27.89 -7.07
CA ARG A 457 6.32 -28.80 -5.96
C ARG A 457 5.31 -28.17 -5.00
N ILE A 458 5.48 -26.87 -4.73
CA ILE A 458 4.52 -26.08 -3.95
C ILE A 458 3.18 -25.96 -4.70
N GLN A 459 3.19 -25.76 -6.02
CA GLN A 459 1.99 -25.73 -6.86
C GLN A 459 1.18 -27.04 -6.76
N TRP A 460 1.87 -28.17 -6.88
CA TRP A 460 1.23 -29.48 -6.73
C TRP A 460 0.56 -29.64 -5.36
N PHE A 461 1.27 -29.26 -4.30
CA PHE A 461 0.75 -29.31 -2.94
C PHE A 461 -0.45 -28.38 -2.75
N ALA A 462 -0.35 -27.15 -3.20
CA ALA A 462 -1.41 -26.13 -3.10
C ALA A 462 -2.71 -26.56 -3.77
N ALA A 463 -2.62 -27.24 -4.95
CA ALA A 463 -3.80 -27.73 -5.66
C ALA A 463 -4.63 -28.72 -4.81
N LYS A 464 -3.98 -29.56 -3.99
CA LYS A 464 -4.62 -30.53 -3.09
C LYS A 464 -5.49 -29.84 -2.04
N PHE A 465 -5.10 -28.65 -1.56
CA PHE A 465 -5.77 -27.91 -0.50
C PHE A 465 -6.58 -26.72 -0.98
N SER A 466 -6.79 -26.58 -2.30
CA SER A 466 -7.61 -25.51 -2.85
C SER A 466 -9.07 -25.54 -2.38
N GLY A 467 -9.57 -26.67 -1.95
CA GLY A 467 -10.90 -26.85 -1.36
C GLY A 467 -10.95 -26.78 0.17
N ALA A 468 -9.83 -26.52 0.85
CA ALA A 468 -9.80 -26.44 2.30
C ALA A 468 -10.76 -25.36 2.82
N ARG A 469 -11.39 -25.64 3.97
CA ARG A 469 -12.22 -24.68 4.68
C ARG A 469 -11.38 -23.76 5.55
N ASP A 470 -10.48 -24.36 6.30
CA ASP A 470 -9.62 -23.70 7.29
C ASP A 470 -8.17 -24.18 7.08
N ILE A 471 -7.20 -23.28 7.29
CA ILE A 471 -5.76 -23.58 7.27
C ILE A 471 -5.12 -22.89 8.46
N PHE A 472 -4.33 -23.62 9.25
CA PHE A 472 -3.62 -23.07 10.39
C PHE A 472 -2.12 -22.96 10.11
N PHE A 473 -1.53 -21.89 10.62
CA PHE A 473 -0.10 -21.63 10.53
C PHE A 473 0.50 -21.59 11.94
N LEU A 474 1.57 -22.33 12.16
CA LEU A 474 2.23 -22.41 13.46
C LEU A 474 3.68 -21.99 13.36
N GLY A 475 4.14 -21.22 14.35
CA GLY A 475 5.54 -20.83 14.48
C GLY A 475 5.90 -20.52 15.93
N ARG A 476 7.19 -20.45 16.23
CA ARG A 476 7.72 -19.99 17.51
C ARG A 476 8.78 -18.92 17.29
N GLY A 477 8.80 -17.92 18.17
CA GLY A 477 9.73 -16.79 18.00
C GLY A 477 9.45 -16.05 16.68
N ILE A 478 10.49 -15.77 15.91
CA ILE A 478 10.37 -15.08 14.61
C ILE A 478 9.54 -15.89 13.60
N ASP A 479 9.52 -17.22 13.69
CA ASP A 479 8.69 -18.09 12.84
C ASP A 479 7.19 -17.83 13.02
N TYR A 480 6.77 -17.36 14.19
CA TYR A 480 5.40 -16.92 14.40
C TYR A 480 5.06 -15.66 13.60
N ALA A 481 5.99 -14.70 13.51
CA ALA A 481 5.79 -13.51 12.67
C ALA A 481 5.68 -13.88 11.18
N ILE A 482 6.44 -14.89 10.73
CA ILE A 482 6.34 -15.44 9.36
C ILE A 482 5.00 -16.14 9.16
N ALA A 483 4.56 -16.93 10.12
CA ALA A 483 3.26 -17.62 10.10
C ALA A 483 2.09 -16.62 9.98
N LEU A 484 2.15 -15.48 10.67
CA LEU A 484 1.17 -14.38 10.55
C LEU A 484 1.07 -13.89 9.11
N GLU A 485 2.21 -13.67 8.43
CA GLU A 485 2.23 -13.20 7.04
C GLU A 485 1.69 -14.28 6.08
N GLY A 486 2.09 -15.54 6.22
CA GLY A 486 1.56 -16.65 5.42
C GLY A 486 0.05 -16.79 5.53
N SER A 487 -0.47 -16.72 6.76
CA SER A 487 -1.91 -16.72 7.03
C SER A 487 -2.62 -15.52 6.41
N LEU A 488 -2.03 -14.32 6.47
CA LEU A 488 -2.61 -13.13 5.84
C LEU A 488 -2.70 -13.29 4.32
N LYS A 489 -1.64 -13.72 3.65
CA LYS A 489 -1.64 -13.97 2.20
C LYS A 489 -2.72 -14.98 1.81
N MET A 490 -2.86 -16.07 2.58
CA MET A 490 -3.89 -17.07 2.34
C MET A 490 -5.30 -16.47 2.42
N LYS A 491 -5.61 -15.67 3.43
CA LYS A 491 -6.91 -14.98 3.58
C LYS A 491 -7.19 -14.01 2.44
N GLU A 492 -6.22 -13.17 2.11
CA GLU A 492 -6.39 -12.07 1.18
C GLU A 492 -6.79 -12.53 -0.22
N ILE A 493 -6.14 -13.57 -0.74
CA ILE A 493 -6.27 -13.93 -2.15
C ILE A 493 -7.02 -15.22 -2.41
N SER A 494 -7.06 -16.16 -1.44
CA SER A 494 -7.79 -17.43 -1.61
C SER A 494 -9.17 -17.42 -0.97
N TYR A 495 -9.43 -16.48 -0.05
CA TYR A 495 -10.64 -16.40 0.79
C TYR A 495 -10.87 -17.63 1.68
N ILE A 496 -9.84 -18.47 1.87
CA ILE A 496 -9.85 -19.52 2.85
C ILE A 496 -9.62 -18.89 4.22
N HIS A 497 -10.44 -19.24 5.20
CA HIS A 497 -10.20 -18.83 6.58
C HIS A 497 -8.86 -19.41 7.04
N SER A 498 -7.97 -18.58 7.52
CA SER A 498 -6.70 -19.04 8.06
C SER A 498 -6.26 -18.20 9.25
N GLU A 499 -5.62 -18.86 10.20
CA GLU A 499 -5.09 -18.20 11.39
C GLU A 499 -3.68 -18.68 11.68
N ALA A 500 -2.90 -17.77 12.29
CA ALA A 500 -1.55 -18.09 12.75
C ALA A 500 -1.50 -18.04 14.26
N TYR A 501 -0.84 -19.03 14.86
CA TYR A 501 -0.68 -19.15 16.31
C TYR A 501 0.78 -19.34 16.69
N ALA A 502 1.17 -18.75 17.78
CA ALA A 502 2.37 -19.19 18.49
C ALA A 502 2.15 -20.66 18.89
N ALA A 503 2.98 -21.57 18.41
CA ALA A 503 2.73 -23.02 18.51
C ALA A 503 2.55 -23.52 19.94
N GLY A 504 3.14 -22.83 20.94
CA GLY A 504 2.91 -23.11 22.36
C GLY A 504 1.49 -22.84 22.85
N GLU A 505 0.82 -21.84 22.23
CA GLU A 505 -0.54 -21.44 22.58
C GLU A 505 -1.62 -22.36 22.01
N LEU A 506 -1.27 -23.23 21.06
CA LEU A 506 -2.23 -24.14 20.44
C LEU A 506 -3.01 -24.98 21.49
N LYS A 507 -2.33 -25.40 22.54
CA LYS A 507 -2.90 -26.20 23.64
C LYS A 507 -3.93 -25.45 24.50
N HIS A 508 -3.90 -24.12 24.47
CA HIS A 508 -4.73 -23.27 25.32
C HIS A 508 -6.10 -22.96 24.71
N GLY A 509 -6.52 -23.72 23.71
CA GLY A 509 -7.86 -23.61 23.12
C GLY A 509 -7.91 -24.04 21.65
N THR A 510 -7.08 -23.48 20.81
CA THR A 510 -7.15 -23.59 19.33
C THR A 510 -6.99 -25.01 18.80
N ILE A 511 -6.30 -25.89 19.51
CA ILE A 511 -6.14 -27.29 19.13
C ILE A 511 -7.49 -28.03 19.01
N SER A 512 -8.54 -27.50 19.62
CA SER A 512 -9.92 -28.03 19.50
C SER A 512 -10.49 -27.89 18.08
N LEU A 513 -9.89 -27.06 17.24
CA LEU A 513 -10.29 -26.84 15.84
C LEU A 513 -9.61 -27.81 14.86
N ILE A 514 -8.67 -28.63 15.34
CA ILE A 514 -7.98 -29.61 14.52
C ILE A 514 -8.88 -30.84 14.34
N GLU A 515 -9.30 -31.08 13.12
CA GLU A 515 -10.09 -32.23 12.69
C GLU A 515 -9.27 -33.08 11.70
N ASP A 516 -9.75 -34.26 11.36
CA ASP A 516 -9.11 -35.16 10.41
C ASP A 516 -8.95 -34.47 9.02
N GLY A 517 -7.72 -34.41 8.53
CA GLY A 517 -7.35 -33.75 7.28
C GLY A 517 -7.21 -32.22 7.33
N THR A 518 -7.39 -31.57 8.48
CA THR A 518 -7.13 -30.12 8.63
C THR A 518 -5.68 -29.80 8.29
N LEU A 519 -5.45 -28.90 7.32
CA LEU A 519 -4.09 -28.49 6.96
C LEU A 519 -3.49 -27.55 8.02
N VAL A 520 -2.33 -27.95 8.51
CA VAL A 520 -1.51 -27.15 9.43
C VAL A 520 -0.12 -26.96 8.85
N VAL A 521 0.29 -25.72 8.65
CA VAL A 521 1.61 -25.32 8.16
C VAL A 521 2.49 -24.94 9.34
N GLY A 522 3.52 -25.74 9.60
CA GLY A 522 4.53 -25.46 10.62
C GLY A 522 5.74 -24.77 10.02
N VAL A 523 6.14 -23.63 10.58
CA VAL A 523 7.40 -22.93 10.25
C VAL A 523 8.43 -23.26 11.31
N LEU A 524 9.57 -23.85 10.92
CA LEU A 524 10.59 -24.41 11.79
C LEU A 524 11.99 -23.99 11.31
N THR A 525 12.28 -22.71 11.29
CA THR A 525 13.58 -22.18 10.84
C THR A 525 14.56 -21.91 11.97
N GLN A 526 14.08 -21.93 13.22
CA GLN A 526 14.87 -21.60 14.42
C GLN A 526 15.44 -22.88 15.04
N GLU A 527 16.76 -23.09 14.94
CA GLU A 527 17.42 -24.31 15.43
C GLU A 527 17.17 -24.56 16.92
N ASN A 528 17.22 -23.53 17.74
CA ASN A 528 17.01 -23.62 19.20
C ASN A 528 15.56 -23.95 19.60
N LEU A 529 14.59 -23.81 18.69
CA LEU A 529 13.16 -24.06 18.90
C LEU A 529 12.66 -25.26 18.09
N TYR A 530 13.49 -25.85 17.24
CA TYR A 530 13.13 -26.90 16.30
C TYR A 530 12.43 -28.09 16.96
N GLU A 531 13.06 -28.72 17.96
CA GLU A 531 12.49 -29.88 18.66
C GLU A 531 11.13 -29.53 19.34
N LYS A 532 11.00 -28.31 19.84
CA LYS A 532 9.74 -27.84 20.45
C LYS A 532 8.64 -27.69 19.41
N MET A 533 9.00 -27.24 18.20
CA MET A 533 8.07 -27.15 17.09
C MET A 533 7.66 -28.54 16.60
N VAL A 534 8.61 -29.47 16.43
CA VAL A 534 8.34 -30.86 16.07
C VAL A 534 7.35 -31.47 17.07
N SER A 535 7.57 -31.29 18.38
CA SER A 535 6.65 -31.76 19.41
C SER A 535 5.22 -31.19 19.27
N ASN A 536 5.09 -29.91 18.91
CA ASN A 536 3.75 -29.32 18.67
C ASN A 536 3.10 -29.91 17.39
N LEU A 537 3.86 -30.18 16.36
CA LEU A 537 3.34 -30.79 15.13
C LEU A 537 2.89 -32.25 15.38
N VAL A 538 3.62 -33.02 16.20
CA VAL A 538 3.22 -34.36 16.63
C VAL A 538 1.86 -34.33 17.37
N GLU A 539 1.63 -33.33 18.20
CA GLU A 539 0.36 -33.15 18.88
C GLU A 539 -0.82 -32.87 17.92
N VAL A 540 -0.57 -32.09 16.86
CA VAL A 540 -1.53 -31.84 15.78
C VAL A 540 -1.78 -33.11 14.98
N LYS A 541 -0.70 -33.84 14.61
CA LYS A 541 -0.76 -35.11 13.88
C LYS A 541 -1.61 -36.15 14.62
N SER A 542 -1.44 -36.25 15.94
CA SER A 542 -2.22 -37.19 16.77
C SER A 542 -3.73 -36.95 16.79
N ARG A 543 -4.17 -35.79 16.24
CA ARG A 543 -5.59 -35.41 16.11
C ARG A 543 -6.09 -35.44 14.67
N GLY A 544 -5.32 -36.05 13.78
CA GLY A 544 -5.69 -36.20 12.37
C GLY A 544 -5.30 -35.00 11.46
N GLY A 545 -4.58 -34.00 11.97
CA GLY A 545 -4.12 -32.88 11.15
C GLY A 545 -3.18 -33.35 10.04
N TYR A 546 -3.31 -32.76 8.85
CA TYR A 546 -2.37 -32.93 7.73
C TYR A 546 -1.28 -31.84 7.82
N LEU A 547 -0.02 -32.25 7.85
CA LEU A 547 1.08 -31.36 8.21
C LEU A 547 1.96 -30.99 7.01
N MET A 548 2.19 -29.69 6.82
CA MET A 548 3.27 -29.16 6.01
C MET A 548 4.35 -28.59 6.91
N GLY A 549 5.59 -29.04 6.78
CA GLY A 549 6.77 -28.50 7.47
C GLY A 549 7.60 -27.62 6.56
N LEU A 550 7.84 -26.36 6.94
CA LEU A 550 8.73 -25.43 6.28
C LEU A 550 9.99 -25.23 7.14
N THR A 551 11.13 -25.71 6.68
CA THR A 551 12.37 -25.74 7.46
C THR A 551 13.62 -25.51 6.59
N SER A 552 14.78 -25.36 7.21
CA SER A 552 16.05 -25.21 6.51
C SER A 552 16.62 -26.57 6.06
N TYR A 553 17.36 -26.58 4.96
CA TYR A 553 18.13 -27.75 4.54
C TYR A 553 18.99 -28.29 5.68
N GLY A 554 18.98 -29.60 5.85
CA GLY A 554 19.69 -30.30 6.91
C GLY A 554 18.77 -30.87 8.00
N ASN A 555 17.56 -30.37 8.14
CA ASN A 555 16.55 -30.84 9.08
C ASN A 555 15.67 -31.95 8.44
N TYR A 556 16.29 -33.02 7.95
CA TYR A 556 15.59 -34.05 7.15
C TYR A 556 14.72 -34.99 8.00
N ASP A 557 14.99 -35.11 9.28
CA ASP A 557 14.21 -35.88 10.24
C ASP A 557 12.76 -35.38 10.39
N ILE A 558 12.45 -34.17 9.97
CA ILE A 558 11.07 -33.65 9.94
C ILE A 558 10.15 -34.49 9.05
N GLU A 559 10.70 -35.15 8.01
CA GLU A 559 9.93 -36.00 7.09
C GLU A 559 9.25 -37.19 7.78
N ASP A 560 9.76 -37.63 8.94
CA ASP A 560 9.11 -38.65 9.75
C ASP A 560 7.85 -38.15 10.48
N THR A 561 7.72 -36.82 10.61
CA THR A 561 6.62 -36.18 11.35
C THR A 561 5.56 -35.58 10.44
N VAL A 562 5.96 -34.91 9.35
CA VAL A 562 5.04 -34.15 8.49
C VAL A 562 4.69 -34.94 7.22
N ASP A 563 3.59 -34.53 6.57
CA ASP A 563 3.10 -35.17 5.35
C ASP A 563 3.69 -34.53 4.07
N PHE A 564 4.18 -33.30 4.18
CA PHE A 564 4.84 -32.56 3.10
C PHE A 564 5.89 -31.62 3.69
N THR A 565 7.06 -31.57 3.08
CA THR A 565 8.17 -30.74 3.55
C THR A 565 8.59 -29.74 2.46
N VAL A 566 8.84 -28.51 2.85
CA VAL A 566 9.49 -27.49 2.03
C VAL A 566 10.79 -27.07 2.71
N TYR A 567 11.87 -27.09 1.94
CA TYR A 567 13.19 -26.72 2.42
C TYR A 567 13.61 -25.36 1.88
N ILE A 568 14.20 -24.52 2.73
CA ILE A 568 14.84 -23.26 2.36
C ILE A 568 16.35 -23.33 2.61
N PRO A 569 17.16 -22.52 1.93
CA PRO A 569 18.60 -22.41 2.21
C PRO A 569 18.86 -22.04 3.68
N LYS A 570 19.98 -22.52 4.23
CA LYS A 570 20.44 -22.06 5.55
C LYS A 570 20.92 -20.61 5.47
N THR A 571 20.50 -19.81 6.43
CA THR A 571 20.96 -18.44 6.65
C THR A 571 21.05 -18.18 8.15
N ASP A 572 21.54 -17.03 8.58
CA ASP A 572 21.46 -16.64 9.98
C ASP A 572 19.98 -16.65 10.41
N PRO A 573 19.64 -17.21 11.59
CA PRO A 573 18.26 -17.34 12.06
C PRO A 573 17.46 -16.03 12.07
N HIS A 574 18.12 -14.88 12.29
CA HIS A 574 17.47 -13.57 12.27
C HIS A 574 16.94 -13.17 10.89
N PHE A 575 17.50 -13.72 9.81
CA PHE A 575 17.14 -13.38 8.42
C PHE A 575 16.30 -14.43 7.72
N ALA A 576 15.99 -15.54 8.39
CA ALA A 576 15.23 -16.66 7.84
C ALA A 576 13.84 -16.25 7.33
N ALA A 577 13.27 -15.18 7.87
CA ALA A 577 11.96 -14.66 7.46
C ALA A 577 11.92 -14.31 5.96
N SER A 578 13.00 -13.74 5.40
CA SER A 578 13.08 -13.41 3.96
C SER A 578 13.03 -14.63 3.04
N LEU A 579 13.44 -15.79 3.52
CA LEU A 579 13.42 -17.04 2.75
C LEU A 579 12.11 -17.80 2.97
N ALA A 580 11.65 -17.88 4.22
CA ALA A 580 10.49 -18.68 4.59
C ALA A 580 9.16 -18.08 4.12
N VAL A 581 9.08 -16.76 3.91
CA VAL A 581 7.88 -16.12 3.38
C VAL A 581 7.58 -16.51 1.94
N VAL A 582 8.60 -16.74 1.12
CA VAL A 582 8.46 -17.03 -0.33
C VAL A 582 7.63 -18.27 -0.61
N PRO A 583 7.89 -19.46 0.00
CA PRO A 583 7.02 -20.63 -0.15
C PRO A 583 5.58 -20.40 0.30
N LEU A 584 5.37 -19.57 1.34
CA LEU A 584 4.02 -19.24 1.83
C LEU A 584 3.24 -18.34 0.87
N GLN A 585 3.91 -17.39 0.24
CA GLN A 585 3.34 -16.55 -0.82
C GLN A 585 2.99 -17.41 -2.06
N LEU A 586 3.90 -18.27 -2.50
CA LEU A 586 3.67 -19.21 -3.61
C LEU A 586 2.49 -20.14 -3.31
N MET A 587 2.41 -20.68 -2.09
CA MET A 587 1.29 -21.53 -1.67
C MET A 587 -0.03 -20.80 -1.75
N ALA A 588 -0.13 -19.59 -1.19
CA ALA A 588 -1.34 -18.77 -1.24
C ALA A 588 -1.72 -18.43 -2.70
N TYR A 589 -0.75 -18.08 -3.54
CA TYR A 589 -0.94 -17.80 -4.96
C TYR A 589 -1.53 -19.02 -5.69
N TYR A 590 -0.89 -20.20 -5.58
CA TYR A 590 -1.34 -21.39 -6.30
C TYR A 590 -2.67 -21.94 -5.81
N VAL A 591 -2.96 -21.86 -4.51
CA VAL A 591 -4.30 -22.16 -3.96
C VAL A 591 -5.34 -21.28 -4.63
N SER A 592 -5.07 -19.98 -4.76
CA SER A 592 -6.01 -19.02 -5.34
C SER A 592 -6.22 -19.23 -6.83
N VAL A 593 -5.15 -19.51 -7.58
CA VAL A 593 -5.22 -19.85 -9.01
C VAL A 593 -6.01 -21.15 -9.24
N ALA A 594 -5.80 -22.17 -8.41
CA ALA A 594 -6.56 -23.43 -8.48
C ALA A 594 -8.05 -23.22 -8.18
N ARG A 595 -8.41 -22.21 -7.41
CA ARG A 595 -9.79 -21.78 -7.15
C ARG A 595 -10.39 -20.90 -8.27
N GLY A 596 -9.60 -20.54 -9.29
CA GLY A 596 -10.03 -19.63 -10.37
C GLY A 596 -10.23 -18.18 -9.94
N LEU A 597 -9.52 -17.73 -8.89
CA LEU A 597 -9.64 -16.39 -8.32
C LEU A 597 -8.67 -15.40 -8.97
N ASP A 598 -9.05 -14.12 -8.98
CA ASP A 598 -8.17 -13.03 -9.41
C ASP A 598 -7.21 -12.66 -8.26
N VAL A 599 -5.97 -13.13 -8.36
CA VAL A 599 -4.94 -12.92 -7.32
C VAL A 599 -4.39 -11.50 -7.28
N ASP A 600 -4.46 -10.76 -8.39
CA ASP A 600 -3.96 -9.38 -8.47
C ASP A 600 -4.96 -8.40 -7.86
N LYS A 601 -6.26 -8.69 -8.00
CA LYS A 601 -7.36 -7.83 -7.55
C LYS A 601 -8.38 -8.63 -6.74
N PRO A 602 -8.01 -9.10 -5.55
CA PRO A 602 -8.91 -9.86 -4.70
C PRO A 602 -10.10 -8.99 -4.25
N ARG A 603 -11.26 -9.65 -4.07
CA ARG A 603 -12.49 -8.95 -3.64
C ARG A 603 -12.31 -8.25 -2.31
N ASN A 604 -12.97 -7.10 -2.13
CA ASN A 604 -13.04 -6.36 -0.87
C ASN A 604 -11.68 -5.87 -0.33
N LEU A 605 -10.64 -5.82 -1.15
CA LEU A 605 -9.33 -5.29 -0.78
C LEU A 605 -8.88 -4.20 -1.74
N ALA A 606 -8.13 -3.26 -1.20
CA ALA A 606 -7.46 -2.20 -1.95
C ALA A 606 -5.97 -2.18 -1.61
N LYS A 607 -5.11 -1.85 -2.58
CA LYS A 607 -3.64 -1.86 -2.43
C LYS A 607 -3.15 -0.95 -1.29
N SER A 608 -3.83 0.15 -1.04
CA SER A 608 -3.46 1.11 0.00
C SER A 608 -4.72 1.73 0.60
N VAL A 609 -4.84 1.74 1.93
CA VAL A 609 -5.97 2.30 2.67
C VAL A 609 -5.59 3.71 3.11
N THR A 610 -6.11 4.74 2.41
CA THR A 610 -5.81 6.15 2.65
C THR A 610 -6.96 6.91 3.32
N VAL A 611 -7.97 6.21 3.76
CA VAL A 611 -9.11 6.72 4.53
C VAL A 611 -9.32 5.85 5.75
N GLU A 612 -9.91 6.42 6.78
CA GLU A 612 -10.33 5.73 7.99
C GLU A 612 -11.74 5.16 7.84
#